data_1bf6d436357b6988f7df57804226c40b
#
_entry.id   1bf6d436357b6988f7df57804226c40b
#
_cell.length_a   1.000
_cell.length_b   1.000
_cell.length_c   1.000
_cell.angle_alpha   90.00
_cell.angle_beta   90.00
_cell.angle_gamma   90.00
#
_symmetry.space_group_name_H-M   'P 1'
#
loop_
_entity.id
_entity.type
_entity.pdbx_description
1 polymer ?
#
loop_
_entity_poly.entity_id
_entity_poly.type
_entity_poly.pdbx_seq_one_letter_code
_entity_poly.pdbx_strand_id
1 'polypeptide(L)'
;MARSHAPAMCAVRPIKRIKVYSPNPANREAFAADMSAQLGIEVIALDSPDDAVSGTDIVCCCTNSFSHPVISGEAIEDGTFISNVLPMELGDDALARVDYTVKNQPLRALEHHVFSAGAPPADVTVRSEGAGWLRTVDDGTPLLSEVVAGKQRGRADRREVTFFSNNEGTGLQFAAVGKVILDSLEERGDVGVKTMPLEWFLQDMPD
;
A
#
# COMPACT_ATOMS: atom_id res chain seq x y z
N MET A 1 -3.20 5.70 8.14
CA MET A 1 -2.44 5.48 6.89
C MET A 1 -2.66 6.61 5.89
N ALA A 2 -3.86 6.98 5.50
CA ALA A 2 -4.08 8.07 4.52
C ALA A 2 -3.32 9.37 4.84
N ARG A 3 -3.22 9.76 6.11
CA ARG A 3 -2.47 10.95 6.55
C ARG A 3 -0.97 10.91 6.27
N SER A 4 -0.38 9.75 6.07
CA SER A 4 1.01 9.60 5.64
C SER A 4 1.16 9.45 4.13
N HIS A 5 0.15 8.88 3.45
CA HIS A 5 0.16 8.75 2.00
C HIS A 5 0.01 10.10 1.28
N ALA A 6 -0.87 10.97 1.76
CA ALA A 6 -1.10 12.26 1.11
C ALA A 6 0.19 13.11 0.99
N PRO A 7 0.93 13.40 2.06
CA PRO A 7 2.19 14.13 1.94
C PRO A 7 3.27 13.36 1.16
N ALA A 8 3.31 12.03 1.24
CA ALA A 8 4.25 11.23 0.48
C ALA A 8 4.01 11.34 -1.04
N MET A 9 2.75 11.30 -1.48
CA MET A 9 2.42 11.50 -2.89
C MET A 9 2.74 12.92 -3.36
N CYS A 10 2.49 13.92 -2.53
CA CYS A 10 2.86 15.31 -2.84
C CYS A 10 4.38 15.52 -2.94
N ALA A 11 5.17 14.75 -2.18
CA ALA A 11 6.63 14.83 -2.24
C ALA A 11 7.21 14.29 -3.56
N VAL A 12 6.52 13.34 -4.21
CA VAL A 12 7.03 12.66 -5.42
C VAL A 12 6.27 13.04 -6.69
N ARG A 13 5.14 13.74 -6.58
CA ARG A 13 4.33 14.17 -7.72
C ARG A 13 3.75 15.56 -7.46
N PRO A 14 3.56 16.37 -8.50
CA PRO A 14 2.95 17.70 -8.38
C PRO A 14 1.42 17.60 -8.21
N ILE A 15 0.99 17.06 -7.08
CA ILE A 15 -0.43 16.89 -6.76
C ILE A 15 -1.10 18.25 -6.63
N LYS A 16 -2.20 18.45 -7.34
CA LYS A 16 -2.95 19.71 -7.33
C LYS A 16 -4.19 19.67 -6.43
N ARG A 17 -4.78 18.49 -6.29
CA ARG A 17 -6.02 18.27 -5.56
C ARG A 17 -6.03 16.87 -4.98
N ILE A 18 -6.62 16.71 -3.81
CA ILE A 18 -6.91 15.41 -3.22
C ILE A 18 -8.41 15.29 -3.00
N LYS A 19 -8.99 14.19 -3.40
CA LYS A 19 -10.34 13.77 -3.06
C LYS A 19 -10.26 12.71 -1.98
N VAL A 20 -11.10 12.79 -0.97
CA VAL A 20 -11.12 11.82 0.12
C VAL A 20 -12.53 11.33 0.42
N TYR A 21 -12.63 10.04 0.59
CA TYR A 21 -13.81 9.38 1.11
C TYR A 21 -13.48 8.61 2.40
N SER A 22 -14.40 8.62 3.32
CA SER A 22 -14.49 7.72 4.48
C SER A 22 -15.96 7.53 4.82
N PRO A 23 -16.39 6.32 5.23
CA PRO A 23 -17.80 6.10 5.64
C PRO A 23 -18.26 7.05 6.74
N ASN A 24 -17.36 7.45 7.64
CA ASN A 24 -17.68 8.44 8.68
C ASN A 24 -17.43 9.85 8.17
N PRO A 25 -18.49 10.69 8.05
CA PRO A 25 -18.38 12.08 7.59
C PRO A 25 -17.38 12.92 8.39
N ALA A 26 -17.41 12.81 9.71
CA ALA A 26 -16.51 13.59 10.56
C ALA A 26 -15.03 13.27 10.29
N ASN A 27 -14.71 12.00 9.95
CA ASN A 27 -13.33 11.61 9.64
C ASN A 27 -12.86 12.19 8.30
N ARG A 28 -13.70 12.17 7.26
CA ARG A 28 -13.32 12.71 5.95
C ARG A 28 -13.24 14.23 5.94
N GLU A 29 -14.14 14.89 6.66
CA GLU A 29 -14.12 16.36 6.82
C GLU A 29 -12.90 16.83 7.61
N ALA A 30 -12.60 16.18 8.75
CA ALA A 30 -11.40 16.46 9.53
C ALA A 30 -10.12 16.19 8.73
N PHE A 31 -10.09 15.10 7.97
CA PHE A 31 -8.95 14.82 7.07
C PHE A 31 -8.78 15.92 6.02
N ALA A 32 -9.87 16.34 5.38
CA ALA A 32 -9.82 17.37 4.35
C ALA A 32 -9.31 18.70 4.90
N ALA A 33 -9.82 19.12 6.06
CA ALA A 33 -9.39 20.35 6.71
C ALA A 33 -7.90 20.33 7.10
N ASP A 34 -7.48 19.26 7.79
CA ASP A 34 -6.10 19.12 8.27
C ASP A 34 -5.08 19.02 7.11
N MET A 35 -5.40 18.22 6.09
CA MET A 35 -4.49 18.02 4.96
C MET A 35 -4.45 19.24 4.04
N SER A 36 -5.55 19.96 3.85
CA SER A 36 -5.52 21.24 3.14
C SER A 36 -4.60 22.24 3.83
N ALA A 37 -4.72 22.35 5.15
CA ALA A 37 -3.86 23.25 5.94
C ALA A 37 -2.38 22.84 5.89
N GLN A 38 -2.11 21.54 5.98
CA GLN A 38 -0.74 21.01 5.99
C GLN A 38 -0.04 21.10 4.63
N LEU A 39 -0.76 20.78 3.55
CA LEU A 39 -0.19 20.62 2.21
C LEU A 39 -0.31 21.87 1.34
N GLY A 40 -1.16 22.82 1.72
CA GLY A 40 -1.40 24.04 0.94
C GLY A 40 -2.11 23.78 -0.40
N ILE A 41 -2.84 22.67 -0.54
CA ILE A 41 -3.60 22.30 -1.73
C ILE A 41 -5.05 22.02 -1.38
N GLU A 42 -5.91 22.00 -2.39
CA GLU A 42 -7.32 21.66 -2.21
C GLU A 42 -7.47 20.18 -1.82
N VAL A 43 -8.15 19.90 -0.70
CA VAL A 43 -8.58 18.56 -0.28
C VAL A 43 -10.08 18.56 -0.09
N ILE A 44 -10.80 17.71 -0.82
CA ILE A 44 -12.26 17.68 -0.89
C ILE A 44 -12.78 16.42 -0.24
N ALA A 45 -13.61 16.55 0.79
CA ALA A 45 -14.36 15.45 1.37
C ALA A 45 -15.58 15.14 0.49
N LEU A 46 -15.74 13.87 0.12
CA LEU A 46 -16.83 13.38 -0.74
C LEU A 46 -17.67 12.32 -0.04
N ASP A 47 -18.92 12.20 -0.45
CA ASP A 47 -19.90 11.30 0.17
C ASP A 47 -19.91 9.90 -0.46
N SER A 48 -19.25 9.75 -1.59
CA SER A 48 -19.16 8.48 -2.35
C SER A 48 -17.70 8.10 -2.60
N PRO A 49 -17.34 6.80 -2.46
CA PRO A 49 -16.03 6.32 -2.84
C PRO A 49 -15.78 6.48 -4.35
N ASP A 50 -16.78 6.25 -5.18
CA ASP A 50 -16.66 6.37 -6.63
C ASP A 50 -16.41 7.80 -7.08
N ASP A 51 -17.06 8.79 -6.44
CA ASP A 51 -16.77 10.21 -6.70
C ASP A 51 -15.33 10.58 -6.30
N ALA A 52 -14.80 9.93 -5.26
CA ALA A 52 -13.42 10.14 -4.84
C ALA A 52 -12.42 9.54 -5.84
N VAL A 53 -12.79 8.48 -6.54
CA VAL A 53 -11.96 7.79 -7.56
C VAL A 53 -12.07 8.44 -8.93
N SER A 54 -13.27 8.77 -9.39
CA SER A 54 -13.52 9.30 -10.73
C SER A 54 -12.69 10.55 -11.03
N GLY A 55 -12.05 10.59 -12.19
CA GLY A 55 -11.22 11.70 -12.63
C GLY A 55 -9.94 11.90 -11.81
N THR A 56 -9.37 10.83 -11.26
CA THR A 56 -8.11 10.88 -10.51
C THR A 56 -7.01 10.12 -11.20
N ASP A 57 -5.77 10.65 -11.14
CA ASP A 57 -4.59 9.98 -11.66
C ASP A 57 -4.05 8.92 -10.69
N ILE A 58 -4.29 9.11 -9.38
CA ILE A 58 -3.73 8.25 -8.32
C ILE A 58 -4.83 7.93 -7.31
N VAL A 59 -5.03 6.65 -7.04
CA VAL A 59 -5.93 6.13 -6.02
C VAL A 59 -5.12 5.40 -4.96
N CYS A 60 -5.23 5.84 -3.71
CA CYS A 60 -4.63 5.17 -2.55
C CYS A 60 -5.75 4.60 -1.68
N CYS A 61 -5.97 3.30 -1.75
CA CYS A 61 -6.86 2.61 -0.84
C CYS A 61 -6.15 2.45 0.51
N CYS A 62 -6.64 3.16 1.51
CA CYS A 62 -6.07 3.21 2.86
C CYS A 62 -7.12 2.88 3.91
N THR A 63 -7.92 1.86 3.65
CA THR A 63 -9.06 1.49 4.47
C THR A 63 -8.70 0.41 5.50
N ASN A 64 -9.66 0.03 6.29
CA ASN A 64 -9.63 -1.15 7.13
C ASN A 64 -10.78 -2.11 6.77
N SER A 65 -11.20 -2.10 5.50
CA SER A 65 -12.24 -3.00 5.00
C SER A 65 -11.66 -4.40 4.78
N PHE A 66 -12.08 -5.35 5.61
CA PHE A 66 -11.68 -6.75 5.52
C PHE A 66 -12.76 -7.64 4.88
N SER A 67 -13.93 -7.10 4.61
CA SER A 67 -15.11 -7.89 4.24
C SER A 67 -15.69 -7.56 2.86
N HIS A 68 -15.37 -6.40 2.30
CA HIS A 68 -15.93 -5.97 1.03
C HIS A 68 -15.03 -4.95 0.32
N PRO A 69 -15.06 -4.92 -1.03
CA PRO A 69 -14.39 -3.90 -1.83
C PRO A 69 -14.90 -2.50 -1.50
N VAL A 70 -14.06 -1.51 -1.77
CA VAL A 70 -14.34 -0.11 -1.42
C VAL A 70 -14.47 0.81 -2.63
N ILE A 71 -14.08 0.36 -3.81
CA ILE A 71 -14.19 1.11 -5.06
C ILE A 71 -14.83 0.24 -6.16
N SER A 72 -15.57 0.88 -7.04
CA SER A 72 -16.16 0.26 -8.24
C SER A 72 -15.20 0.34 -9.42
N GLY A 73 -15.20 -0.69 -10.26
CA GLY A 73 -14.45 -0.70 -11.52
C GLY A 73 -14.93 0.38 -12.49
N GLU A 74 -16.21 0.77 -12.43
CA GLU A 74 -16.77 1.83 -13.27
C GLU A 74 -16.16 3.21 -12.99
N ALA A 75 -15.73 3.45 -11.76
CA ALA A 75 -15.11 4.72 -11.36
C ALA A 75 -13.65 4.86 -11.81
N ILE A 76 -13.00 3.77 -12.23
CA ILE A 76 -11.60 3.74 -12.64
C ILE A 76 -11.47 4.16 -14.10
N GLU A 77 -10.76 5.25 -14.35
CA GLU A 77 -10.48 5.76 -15.70
C GLU A 77 -9.14 5.24 -16.23
N ASP A 78 -8.97 5.32 -17.56
CA ASP A 78 -7.72 5.01 -18.22
C ASP A 78 -6.57 5.84 -17.64
N GLY A 79 -5.45 5.18 -17.37
CA GLY A 79 -4.26 5.83 -16.85
C GLY A 79 -4.20 5.97 -15.33
N THR A 80 -5.22 5.54 -14.60
CA THR A 80 -5.18 5.56 -13.14
C THR A 80 -4.10 4.64 -12.58
N PHE A 81 -3.36 5.14 -11.59
CA PHE A 81 -2.49 4.33 -10.74
C PHE A 81 -3.22 4.02 -9.43
N ILE A 82 -3.28 2.76 -9.06
CA ILE A 82 -3.95 2.29 -7.84
C ILE A 82 -2.94 1.63 -6.91
N SER A 83 -2.98 1.96 -5.63
CA SER A 83 -2.29 1.20 -4.59
C SER A 83 -3.24 0.84 -3.45
N ASN A 84 -3.06 -0.31 -2.87
CA ASN A 84 -3.84 -0.79 -1.74
C ASN A 84 -2.98 -0.98 -0.49
N VAL A 85 -3.65 -1.09 0.65
CA VAL A 85 -3.04 -1.44 1.94
C VAL A 85 -3.56 -2.79 2.41
N LEU A 86 -4.80 -3.12 2.06
CA LEU A 86 -5.43 -4.39 2.39
C LEU A 86 -5.85 -5.14 1.12
N PRO A 87 -5.83 -6.49 1.16
CA PRO A 87 -6.12 -7.31 -0.01
C PRO A 87 -7.52 -7.10 -0.58
N MET A 88 -8.50 -6.85 0.27
CA MET A 88 -9.92 -6.84 -0.09
C MET A 88 -10.44 -5.48 -0.57
N GLU A 89 -9.57 -4.49 -0.72
CA GLU A 89 -10.01 -3.13 -1.08
C GLU A 89 -10.48 -3.02 -2.53
N LEU A 90 -9.97 -3.89 -3.43
CA LEU A 90 -10.42 -3.98 -4.83
C LEU A 90 -11.25 -5.26 -5.04
N GLY A 91 -12.43 -5.09 -5.64
CA GLY A 91 -13.27 -6.20 -6.10
C GLY A 91 -12.88 -6.70 -7.48
N ASP A 92 -13.51 -7.80 -7.93
CA ASP A 92 -13.24 -8.40 -9.22
C ASP A 92 -13.49 -7.42 -10.39
N ASP A 93 -14.47 -6.55 -10.28
CA ASP A 93 -14.79 -5.51 -11.26
C ASP A 93 -13.70 -4.44 -11.37
N ALA A 94 -13.17 -3.98 -10.24
CA ALA A 94 -12.06 -3.05 -10.19
C ALA A 94 -10.76 -3.69 -10.70
N LEU A 95 -10.50 -4.95 -10.34
CA LEU A 95 -9.36 -5.71 -10.81
C LEU A 95 -9.41 -5.98 -12.32
N ALA A 96 -10.61 -6.15 -12.88
CA ALA A 96 -10.80 -6.32 -14.33
C ALA A 96 -10.44 -5.06 -15.15
N ARG A 97 -10.31 -3.89 -14.50
CA ARG A 97 -9.87 -2.64 -15.13
C ARG A 97 -8.34 -2.50 -15.17
N VAL A 98 -7.62 -3.34 -14.42
CA VAL A 98 -6.16 -3.24 -14.28
C VAL A 98 -5.46 -3.90 -15.47
N ASP A 99 -4.61 -3.15 -16.15
CA ASP A 99 -3.80 -3.63 -17.28
C ASP A 99 -2.44 -4.16 -16.83
N TYR A 100 -1.88 -3.63 -15.75
CA TYR A 100 -0.55 -4.00 -15.28
C TYR A 100 -0.45 -3.96 -13.76
N THR A 101 -0.06 -5.07 -13.18
CA THR A 101 0.11 -5.23 -11.74
C THR A 101 1.58 -5.40 -11.36
N VAL A 102 1.97 -4.79 -10.26
CA VAL A 102 3.27 -4.97 -9.61
C VAL A 102 3.03 -5.36 -8.16
N LYS A 103 3.78 -6.32 -7.66
CA LYS A 103 3.72 -6.75 -6.24
C LYS A 103 4.95 -6.33 -5.45
N ASN A 104 4.77 -6.23 -4.14
CA ASN A 104 5.85 -5.81 -3.26
C ASN A 104 6.82 -6.96 -2.93
N GLN A 105 6.30 -8.19 -2.81
CA GLN A 105 7.10 -9.37 -2.45
C GLN A 105 6.60 -10.64 -3.14
N PRO A 106 7.43 -11.70 -3.20
CA PRO A 106 7.01 -13.01 -3.69
C PRO A 106 5.88 -13.59 -2.83
N LEU A 107 4.87 -14.20 -3.46
CA LEU A 107 3.75 -14.82 -2.75
C LEU A 107 4.20 -15.90 -1.75
N ARG A 108 5.29 -16.61 -2.05
CA ARG A 108 5.84 -17.67 -1.18
C ARG A 108 6.42 -17.18 0.14
N ALA A 109 6.72 -15.89 0.27
CA ALA A 109 7.18 -15.32 1.53
C ALA A 109 6.11 -15.38 2.62
N LEU A 110 4.82 -15.44 2.24
CA LEU A 110 3.70 -15.57 3.15
C LEU A 110 3.60 -16.94 3.83
N GLU A 111 3.90 -18.01 3.09
CA GLU A 111 3.80 -19.36 3.62
C GLU A 111 4.79 -19.61 4.77
N HIS A 112 5.94 -18.93 4.76
CA HIS A 112 6.96 -19.10 5.80
C HIS A 112 6.73 -18.32 7.08
N HIS A 113 6.05 -17.17 7.03
CA HIS A 113 5.84 -16.35 8.24
C HIS A 113 4.73 -16.83 9.16
N VAL A 114 3.78 -17.60 8.64
CA VAL A 114 2.64 -18.11 9.44
C VAL A 114 3.02 -19.37 10.24
N PHE A 115 4.15 -20.01 9.91
CA PHE A 115 4.43 -21.37 10.37
C PHE A 115 5.64 -21.55 11.31
N SER A 116 6.26 -20.45 11.74
CA SER A 116 7.39 -20.55 12.69
C SER A 116 6.99 -20.96 14.13
N ALA A 117 5.72 -21.17 14.41
CA ALA A 117 5.22 -21.52 15.75
C ALA A 117 4.50 -22.88 15.85
N GLY A 118 4.60 -23.76 14.87
CA GLY A 118 3.95 -25.08 14.90
C GLY A 118 3.28 -25.46 13.57
N ALA A 119 2.84 -26.71 13.45
CA ALA A 119 2.16 -27.16 12.25
C ALA A 119 0.95 -26.28 11.92
N PRO A 120 0.77 -25.88 10.65
CA PRO A 120 -0.34 -25.03 10.26
C PRO A 120 -1.67 -25.70 10.62
N PRO A 121 -2.68 -24.92 11.05
CA PRO A 121 -4.02 -25.44 11.08
C PRO A 121 -4.39 -25.95 9.69
N ALA A 122 -5.06 -27.09 9.60
CA ALA A 122 -5.40 -27.78 8.35
C ALA A 122 -6.30 -26.93 7.41
N ASP A 123 -6.80 -25.79 7.86
CA ASP A 123 -7.72 -24.90 7.18
C ASP A 123 -7.08 -23.59 6.66
N VAL A 124 -5.76 -23.41 6.83
CA VAL A 124 -5.08 -22.20 6.36
C VAL A 124 -5.06 -22.11 4.84
N THR A 125 -5.09 -23.21 4.14
CA THR A 125 -5.26 -23.28 2.68
C THR A 125 -6.57 -22.66 2.19
N VAL A 126 -7.60 -22.64 3.03
CA VAL A 126 -8.95 -22.15 2.67
C VAL A 126 -9.01 -20.60 2.66
N ARG A 127 -8.14 -19.93 3.39
CA ARG A 127 -8.13 -18.46 3.40
C ARG A 127 -7.57 -17.82 2.13
N SER A 128 -6.82 -18.57 1.34
CA SER A 128 -6.29 -18.10 0.07
C SER A 128 -7.29 -18.17 -1.09
N GLU A 129 -8.27 -19.09 -1.03
CA GLU A 129 -9.21 -19.32 -2.13
C GLU A 129 -10.32 -18.26 -2.26
N GLY A 130 -10.51 -17.41 -1.25
CA GLY A 130 -11.56 -16.40 -1.22
C GLY A 130 -11.12 -14.97 -1.47
N ALA A 131 -9.83 -14.71 -1.58
CA ALA A 131 -9.32 -13.35 -1.72
C ALA A 131 -9.10 -13.01 -3.20
N GLY A 132 -9.98 -12.18 -3.78
CA GLY A 132 -9.91 -11.77 -5.19
C GLY A 132 -8.56 -11.20 -5.61
N TRP A 133 -7.81 -10.59 -4.68
CA TRP A 133 -6.47 -10.06 -4.95
C TRP A 133 -5.42 -11.12 -5.27
N LEU A 134 -5.56 -12.36 -4.77
CA LEU A 134 -4.68 -13.48 -5.12
C LEU A 134 -4.80 -13.89 -6.60
N ARG A 135 -5.90 -13.54 -7.26
CA ARG A 135 -6.09 -13.81 -8.69
C ARG A 135 -5.33 -12.84 -9.58
N THR A 136 -5.01 -11.66 -9.08
CA THR A 136 -4.28 -10.62 -9.83
C THR A 136 -2.78 -10.66 -9.58
N VAL A 137 -2.35 -11.42 -8.59
CA VAL A 137 -0.94 -11.50 -8.18
C VAL A 137 -0.55 -12.96 -8.19
N ASP A 138 0.09 -13.41 -9.23
CA ASP A 138 0.64 -14.74 -9.40
C ASP A 138 2.17 -14.76 -9.35
N ASP A 139 2.80 -15.93 -9.53
CA ASP A 139 4.25 -16.06 -9.59
C ASP A 139 4.87 -15.25 -10.74
N GLY A 140 4.13 -15.01 -11.82
CA GLY A 140 4.56 -14.22 -12.97
C GLY A 140 4.43 -12.71 -12.78
N THR A 141 3.71 -12.24 -11.74
CA THR A 141 3.54 -10.81 -11.47
C THR A 141 4.88 -10.19 -11.06
N PRO A 142 5.35 -9.13 -11.74
CA PRO A 142 6.62 -8.47 -11.46
C PRO A 142 6.73 -7.96 -10.01
N LEU A 143 7.94 -8.07 -9.46
CA LEU A 143 8.28 -7.44 -8.19
C LEU A 143 8.61 -5.96 -8.41
N LEU A 144 8.24 -5.10 -7.46
CA LEU A 144 8.64 -3.70 -7.49
C LEU A 144 10.16 -3.55 -7.57
N SER A 145 10.92 -4.39 -6.87
CA SER A 145 12.39 -4.40 -6.92
C SER A 145 12.94 -4.70 -8.33
N GLU A 146 12.27 -5.53 -9.10
CA GLU A 146 12.67 -5.85 -10.49
C GLU A 146 12.35 -4.68 -11.44
N VAL A 147 11.21 -4.01 -11.24
CA VAL A 147 10.86 -2.81 -12.01
C VAL A 147 11.86 -1.69 -11.71
N VAL A 148 12.18 -1.44 -10.44
CA VAL A 148 13.17 -0.42 -10.04
C VAL A 148 14.56 -0.73 -10.57
N ALA A 149 14.94 -2.02 -10.61
CA ALA A 149 16.22 -2.46 -11.17
C ALA A 149 16.26 -2.49 -12.71
N GLY A 150 15.17 -2.14 -13.39
CA GLY A 150 15.08 -2.18 -14.86
C GLY A 150 15.03 -3.59 -15.45
N LYS A 151 14.80 -4.62 -14.63
CA LYS A 151 14.67 -6.02 -15.08
C LYS A 151 13.29 -6.33 -15.62
N GLN A 152 12.31 -5.59 -15.20
CA GLN A 152 10.92 -5.65 -15.66
C GLN A 152 10.50 -4.27 -16.14
N ARG A 153 9.53 -4.24 -17.07
CA ARG A 153 8.99 -2.98 -17.57
C ARG A 153 8.28 -2.21 -16.46
N GLY A 154 8.23 -0.91 -16.57
CA GLY A 154 7.26 -0.08 -15.87
C GLY A 154 5.95 0.06 -16.67
N ARG A 155 5.19 1.11 -16.40
CA ARG A 155 4.00 1.51 -17.16
C ARG A 155 4.35 1.67 -18.65
N ALA A 156 3.55 1.09 -19.55
CA ALA A 156 3.81 1.14 -20.98
C ALA A 156 3.43 2.48 -21.61
N ASP A 157 2.27 3.01 -21.23
CA ASP A 157 1.76 4.29 -21.73
C ASP A 157 0.89 5.02 -20.72
N ARG A 158 0.36 6.19 -21.09
CA ARG A 158 -0.43 7.04 -20.20
C ARG A 158 -1.85 6.52 -19.92
N ARG A 159 -2.34 5.59 -20.70
CA ARG A 159 -3.70 5.05 -20.57
C ARG A 159 -3.74 3.77 -19.76
N GLU A 160 -2.60 3.10 -19.62
CA GLU A 160 -2.50 1.85 -18.88
C GLU A 160 -2.93 2.06 -17.42
N VAL A 161 -3.94 1.34 -16.96
CA VAL A 161 -4.33 1.30 -15.54
C VAL A 161 -3.36 0.39 -14.81
N THR A 162 -2.67 0.93 -13.82
CA THR A 162 -1.63 0.20 -13.10
C THR A 162 -2.00 0.00 -11.64
N PHE A 163 -1.71 -1.19 -11.13
CA PHE A 163 -1.98 -1.54 -9.74
C PHE A 163 -0.69 -1.97 -9.03
N PHE A 164 -0.42 -1.36 -7.89
CA PHE A 164 0.62 -1.78 -6.97
C PHE A 164 0.00 -2.48 -5.76
N SER A 165 0.16 -3.80 -5.72
CA SER A 165 -0.25 -4.61 -4.58
C SER A 165 0.77 -4.47 -3.45
N ASN A 166 0.51 -3.51 -2.56
CA ASN A 166 1.39 -3.17 -1.43
C ASN A 166 0.96 -3.88 -0.14
N ASN A 167 0.45 -5.05 -0.27
CA ASN A 167 -0.25 -5.72 0.82
C ASN A 167 0.67 -6.33 1.87
N GLU A 168 1.94 -6.47 1.57
CA GLU A 168 2.89 -7.22 2.41
C GLU A 168 4.33 -6.81 2.13
N GLY A 169 5.29 -7.40 2.83
CA GLY A 169 6.70 -7.16 2.57
C GLY A 169 7.30 -5.99 3.31
N THR A 170 6.79 -5.75 4.46
CA THR A 170 7.15 -4.60 5.29
C THR A 170 8.56 -4.62 5.84
N GLY A 171 9.23 -5.77 5.90
CA GLY A 171 10.57 -5.89 6.46
C GLY A 171 11.61 -4.96 5.80
N LEU A 172 11.69 -4.96 4.47
CA LEU A 172 12.57 -4.06 3.72
C LEU A 172 12.17 -2.59 3.90
N GLN A 173 10.85 -2.32 3.90
CA GLN A 173 10.33 -0.96 4.10
C GLN A 173 10.66 -0.44 5.50
N PHE A 174 10.51 -1.26 6.55
CA PHE A 174 10.89 -0.89 7.90
C PHE A 174 12.39 -0.65 8.02
N ALA A 175 13.22 -1.49 7.42
CA ALA A 175 14.67 -1.31 7.41
C ALA A 175 15.06 0.01 6.73
N ALA A 176 14.47 0.32 5.57
CA ALA A 176 14.75 1.55 4.84
C ALA A 176 14.30 2.81 5.62
N VAL A 177 13.11 2.81 6.17
CA VAL A 177 12.61 3.93 7.00
C VAL A 177 13.41 4.05 8.29
N GLY A 178 13.73 2.93 8.94
CA GLY A 178 14.56 2.89 10.13
C GLY A 178 15.95 3.49 9.90
N LYS A 179 16.57 3.19 8.74
CA LYS A 179 17.86 3.78 8.35
C LYS A 179 17.76 5.30 8.21
N VAL A 180 16.75 5.81 7.51
CA VAL A 180 16.55 7.26 7.35
C VAL A 180 16.36 7.97 8.70
N ILE A 181 15.57 7.34 9.60
CA ILE A 181 15.37 7.88 10.95
C ILE A 181 16.68 7.89 11.72
N LEU A 182 17.45 6.80 11.68
CA LEU A 182 18.73 6.70 12.37
C LEU A 182 19.71 7.77 11.88
N ASP A 183 19.88 7.91 10.56
CA ASP A 183 20.74 8.92 9.97
C ASP A 183 20.35 10.34 10.41
N SER A 184 19.04 10.63 10.38
CA SER A 184 18.55 11.95 10.82
C SER A 184 18.77 12.20 12.32
N LEU A 185 18.78 11.17 13.14
CA LEU A 185 19.07 11.28 14.56
C LEU A 185 20.57 11.51 14.80
N GLU A 186 21.43 10.79 14.08
CA GLU A 186 22.88 10.94 14.13
C GLU A 186 23.30 12.35 13.69
N GLU A 187 22.72 12.87 12.61
CA GLU A 187 22.98 14.23 12.13
C GLU A 187 22.58 15.32 13.13
N ARG A 188 21.54 15.10 13.94
CA ARG A 188 21.09 16.02 14.98
C ARG A 188 21.97 16.01 16.24
N GLY A 189 22.84 15.04 16.38
CA GLY A 189 23.82 14.95 17.47
C GLY A 189 23.28 14.59 18.83
N ASP A 190 21.98 14.27 18.94
CA ASP A 190 21.39 13.78 20.08
C ASP A 190 20.34 12.97 20.08
N VAL A 191 20.18 12.17 20.85
CA VAL A 191 18.96 12.12 21.08
C VAL A 191 18.32 11.17 21.94
N GLY A 192 18.86 10.84 22.90
CA GLY A 192 18.29 9.93 23.87
C GLY A 192 17.98 8.57 23.23
N VAL A 193 18.60 8.28 22.10
CA VAL A 193 18.52 6.96 21.48
C VAL A 193 19.26 5.99 22.39
N LYS A 194 18.50 5.11 23.00
CA LYS A 194 19.09 4.01 23.75
C LYS A 194 19.45 2.91 22.75
N THR A 195 20.73 2.62 22.63
CA THR A 195 21.18 1.44 21.93
C THR A 195 20.91 0.21 22.80
N MET A 196 20.25 -0.78 22.24
CA MET A 196 20.13 -2.08 22.90
C MET A 196 21.31 -2.99 22.47
N PRO A 197 21.84 -3.79 23.40
CA PRO A 197 22.90 -4.73 23.07
C PRO A 197 22.46 -5.66 21.94
N LEU A 198 23.38 -5.94 20.99
CA LEU A 198 23.07 -6.78 19.81
C LEU A 198 22.63 -8.19 20.22
N GLU A 199 23.19 -8.70 21.29
CA GLU A 199 22.86 -10.03 21.83
C GLU A 199 21.38 -10.18 22.22
N TRP A 200 20.65 -9.09 22.47
CA TRP A 200 19.22 -9.14 22.75
C TRP A 200 18.38 -9.47 21.51
N PHE A 201 18.94 -9.32 20.33
CA PHE A 201 18.30 -9.63 19.05
C PHE A 201 18.76 -10.96 18.46
N LEU A 202 19.82 -11.54 19.01
CA LEU A 202 20.29 -12.85 18.61
C LEU A 202 19.46 -13.89 19.37
N GLN A 203 18.53 -14.49 18.67
CA GLN A 203 17.90 -15.72 19.15
C GLN A 203 18.84 -16.88 18.84
N ASP A 204 19.15 -17.69 19.85
CA ASP A 204 19.79 -18.97 19.61
C ASP A 204 18.85 -19.78 18.72
N MET A 205 19.19 -19.89 17.43
CA MET A 205 18.53 -20.80 16.53
C MET A 205 19.03 -22.19 16.92
N PRO A 206 18.16 -23.10 17.35
CA PRO A 206 18.59 -24.48 17.55
C PRO A 206 19.03 -25.06 16.22
N ASP A 207 20.17 -25.74 16.22
CA ASP A 207 20.72 -26.47 15.08
C ASP A 207 19.74 -27.51 14.53
#